data_58b43bbcadbec92e8e4831af8d9b82ef
#
_entry.id   58b43bbcadbec92e8e4831af8d9b82ef
#
_cell.length_a   1.000
_cell.length_b   1.000
_cell.length_c   1.000
_cell.angle_alpha   90.00
_cell.angle_beta   90.00
_cell.angle_gamma   90.00
#
_symmetry.space_group_name_H-M   'P 1'
#
loop_
_entity.id
_entity.type
_entity.pdbx_description
1 polymer ?
#
loop_
_entity_poly.entity_id
_entity_poly.type
_entity_poly.pdbx_seq_one_letter_code
_entity_poly.pdbx_strand_id
1 'polypeptide(L)'
;QFTYLEAIHLSNAGTATVLQYLCPVIILVYMCLKNRTTPTASEVTSIVLAILGTFIIATHGQLNQLSVTPLGLFWGIFSGFTYAIYIMLPIKLIQEYGSLTVIGVGMVIAGVILFPMSGLTTMELEYSVDILAALTGIILIGTIISYTMFLKGTSYIGPVKSSLIAAVEPISAVFFA
;
A
#
# COMPACT_ATOMS: atom_id res chain seq x y z
N GLN A 1 -1.54 -6.42 0.75
CA GLN A 1 -0.93 -6.41 2.11
C GLN A 1 -0.07 -7.64 2.37
N PHE A 2 -0.48 -8.85 2.02
CA PHE A 2 0.30 -10.07 2.24
C PHE A 2 1.75 -9.94 1.71
N THR A 3 1.92 -9.51 0.47
CA THR A 3 3.25 -9.32 -0.16
C THR A 3 4.13 -8.31 0.58
N TYR A 4 3.53 -7.28 1.14
CA TYR A 4 4.23 -6.28 1.94
C TYR A 4 4.67 -6.82 3.30
N LEU A 5 3.79 -7.56 3.99
CA LEU A 5 4.13 -8.21 5.26
C LEU A 5 5.24 -9.23 5.08
N GLU A 6 5.23 -10.00 4.00
CA GLU A 6 6.29 -10.94 3.66
C GLU A 6 7.63 -10.22 3.38
N ALA A 7 7.57 -9.07 2.70
CA ALA A 7 8.73 -8.22 2.50
C ALA A 7 9.31 -7.70 3.83
N ILE A 8 8.46 -7.32 4.80
CA ILE A 8 8.89 -6.92 6.15
C ILE A 8 9.56 -8.08 6.88
N HIS A 9 8.94 -9.26 6.84
CA HIS A 9 9.47 -10.46 7.51
C HIS A 9 10.86 -10.84 6.99
N LEU A 10 11.10 -10.69 5.69
CA LEU A 10 12.36 -11.08 5.03
C LEU A 10 13.42 -9.95 4.97
N SER A 11 13.07 -8.75 5.42
CA SER A 11 13.99 -7.61 5.48
C SER A 11 13.80 -6.80 6.76
N ASN A 12 13.20 -5.64 6.65
CA ASN A 12 12.68 -4.81 7.75
C ASN A 12 11.61 -3.86 7.20
N ALA A 13 10.83 -3.25 8.11
CA ALA A 13 9.75 -2.35 7.74
C ALA A 13 10.22 -1.18 6.86
N GLY A 14 11.39 -0.60 7.16
CA GLY A 14 11.95 0.50 6.37
C GLY A 14 12.27 0.10 4.94
N THR A 15 13.00 -1.01 4.76
CA THR A 15 13.35 -1.54 3.44
C THR A 15 12.09 -1.91 2.63
N ALA A 16 11.16 -2.63 3.24
CA ALA A 16 9.91 -3.04 2.60
C ALA A 16 9.09 -1.81 2.14
N THR A 17 9.03 -0.77 2.97
CA THR A 17 8.33 0.48 2.66
C THR A 17 8.98 1.21 1.48
N VAL A 18 10.31 1.39 1.48
CA VAL A 18 11.02 2.01 0.36
C VAL A 18 10.76 1.28 -0.95
N LEU A 19 10.81 -0.07 -0.94
CA LEU A 19 10.55 -0.88 -2.12
C LEU A 19 9.10 -0.80 -2.60
N GLN A 20 8.14 -0.76 -1.69
CA GLN A 20 6.72 -0.59 -2.02
C GLN A 20 6.46 0.79 -2.66
N TYR A 21 7.18 1.83 -2.24
CA TYR A 21 7.08 3.18 -2.83
C TYR A 21 7.70 3.32 -4.23
N LEU A 22 8.13 2.23 -4.86
CA LEU A 22 8.29 2.16 -6.31
C LEU A 22 6.93 2.14 -7.05
N CYS A 23 5.83 1.94 -6.34
CA CYS A 23 4.48 1.92 -6.89
C CYS A 23 4.15 3.16 -7.77
N PRO A 24 4.40 4.42 -7.39
CA PRO A 24 4.15 5.58 -8.24
C PRO A 24 4.92 5.55 -9.56
N VAL A 25 6.16 5.01 -9.54
CA VAL A 25 6.97 4.83 -10.77
C VAL A 25 6.29 3.84 -11.70
N ILE A 26 5.87 2.69 -11.16
CA ILE A 26 5.18 1.63 -11.92
C ILE A 26 3.90 2.18 -12.55
N ILE A 27 3.11 2.92 -11.78
CA ILE A 27 1.87 3.54 -12.26
C ILE A 27 2.16 4.56 -13.37
N LEU A 28 3.15 5.44 -13.17
CA LEU A 28 3.51 6.46 -14.16
C LEU A 28 3.96 5.81 -15.47
N VAL A 29 4.87 4.84 -15.41
CA VAL A 29 5.35 4.11 -16.59
C VAL A 29 4.17 3.43 -17.31
N TYR A 30 3.32 2.72 -16.57
CA TYR A 30 2.15 2.07 -17.15
C TYR A 30 1.21 3.07 -17.84
N MET A 31 0.92 4.20 -17.18
CA MET A 31 0.01 5.21 -17.73
C MET A 31 0.60 5.91 -18.96
N CYS A 32 1.90 6.20 -18.95
CA CYS A 32 2.58 6.76 -20.11
C CYS A 32 2.56 5.80 -21.31
N LEU A 33 2.83 4.52 -21.10
CA LEU A 33 2.79 3.50 -22.16
C LEU A 33 1.37 3.31 -22.70
N LYS A 34 0.37 3.25 -21.82
CA LYS A 34 -1.03 3.06 -22.18
C LYS A 34 -1.59 4.24 -22.97
N ASN A 35 -1.30 5.45 -22.54
CA ASN A 35 -1.83 6.68 -23.15
C ASN A 35 -0.92 7.22 -24.26
N ARG A 36 0.24 6.60 -24.49
CA ARG A 36 1.29 7.06 -25.43
C ARG A 36 1.70 8.52 -25.16
N THR A 37 1.82 8.89 -23.91
CA THR A 37 2.20 10.23 -23.46
C THR A 37 3.56 10.18 -22.76
N THR A 38 4.30 11.28 -22.80
CA THR A 38 5.53 11.45 -22.02
C THR A 38 5.16 11.96 -20.62
N PRO A 39 5.90 11.54 -19.57
CA PRO A 39 5.68 12.05 -18.23
C PRO A 39 5.99 13.54 -18.17
N THR A 40 5.24 14.27 -17.36
CA THR A 40 5.51 15.68 -17.10
C THR A 40 6.69 15.83 -16.13
N ALA A 41 7.44 16.93 -16.24
CA ALA A 41 8.54 17.21 -15.32
C ALA A 41 8.06 17.27 -13.86
N SER A 42 6.86 17.77 -13.61
CA SER A 42 6.25 17.78 -12.28
C SER A 42 6.00 16.39 -11.71
N GLU A 43 5.52 15.45 -12.53
CA GLU A 43 5.30 14.05 -12.10
C GLU A 43 6.63 13.36 -11.76
N VAL A 44 7.63 13.53 -12.62
CA VAL A 44 8.96 12.95 -12.40
C VAL A 44 9.60 13.52 -11.13
N THR A 45 9.62 14.83 -10.97
CA THR A 45 10.21 15.47 -9.76
C THR A 45 9.48 15.07 -8.50
N SER A 46 8.14 14.98 -8.52
CA SER A 46 7.34 14.57 -7.38
C SER A 46 7.64 13.12 -6.97
N ILE A 47 7.79 12.21 -7.93
CA ILE A 47 8.16 10.81 -7.68
C ILE A 47 9.56 10.71 -7.07
N VAL A 48 10.53 11.41 -7.64
CA VAL A 48 11.91 11.41 -7.12
C VAL A 48 11.94 11.93 -5.68
N LEU A 49 11.25 13.03 -5.40
CA LEU A 49 11.16 13.58 -4.05
C LEU A 49 10.45 12.65 -3.07
N ALA A 50 9.38 11.98 -3.50
CA ALA A 50 8.65 11.00 -2.67
C ALA A 50 9.53 9.80 -2.32
N ILE A 51 10.26 9.23 -3.28
CA ILE A 51 11.20 8.12 -3.05
C ILE A 51 12.34 8.55 -2.12
N LEU A 52 12.94 9.70 -2.37
CA LEU A 52 14.01 10.22 -1.51
C LEU A 52 13.52 10.48 -0.09
N GLY A 53 12.34 11.10 0.07
CA GLY A 53 11.74 11.35 1.38
C GLY A 53 11.46 10.05 2.14
N THR A 54 10.84 9.07 1.49
CA THR A 54 10.58 7.76 2.08
C THR A 54 11.88 7.04 2.45
N PHE A 55 12.89 7.12 1.58
CA PHE A 55 14.21 6.53 1.83
C PHE A 55 14.87 7.15 3.09
N ILE A 56 14.87 8.48 3.21
CA ILE A 56 15.45 9.18 4.38
C ILE A 56 14.70 8.80 5.66
N ILE A 57 13.37 8.76 5.63
CA ILE A 57 12.54 8.38 6.79
C ILE A 57 12.82 6.94 7.19
N ALA A 58 12.82 6.01 6.23
CA ALA A 58 12.96 4.59 6.48
C ALA A 58 14.35 4.18 6.97
N THR A 59 15.39 4.93 6.58
CA THR A 59 16.80 4.63 6.93
C THR A 59 17.34 5.50 8.06
N HIS A 60 16.58 6.53 8.50
CA HIS A 60 17.10 7.57 9.38
C HIS A 60 18.42 8.17 8.88
N GLY A 61 18.62 8.17 7.54
CA GLY A 61 19.84 8.61 6.89
C GLY A 61 21.03 7.62 6.96
N GLN A 62 20.82 6.41 7.48
CA GLN A 62 21.87 5.39 7.63
C GLN A 62 21.68 4.26 6.61
N LEU A 63 22.57 4.19 5.61
CA LEU A 63 22.51 3.16 4.56
C LEU A 63 22.68 1.73 5.10
N ASN A 64 23.38 1.57 6.21
CA ASN A 64 23.65 0.26 6.82
C ASN A 64 22.42 -0.39 7.48
N GLN A 65 21.31 0.35 7.61
CA GLN A 65 20.06 -0.18 8.15
C GLN A 65 19.17 -0.86 7.10
N LEU A 66 19.52 -0.74 5.82
CA LEU A 66 18.84 -1.47 4.76
C LEU A 66 19.30 -2.94 4.77
N SER A 67 18.49 -3.79 5.40
CA SER A 67 18.67 -5.23 5.33
C SER A 67 18.03 -5.74 4.04
N VAL A 68 18.86 -5.97 3.01
CA VAL A 68 18.37 -6.40 1.69
C VAL A 68 18.80 -7.84 1.45
N THR A 69 17.89 -8.78 1.68
CA THR A 69 18.06 -10.15 1.19
C THR A 69 17.52 -10.25 -0.25
N PRO A 70 18.03 -11.15 -1.11
CA PRO A 70 17.50 -11.31 -2.47
C PRO A 70 16.00 -11.60 -2.49
N LEU A 71 15.52 -12.38 -1.52
CA LEU A 71 14.10 -12.73 -1.39
C LEU A 71 13.28 -11.55 -0.86
N GLY A 72 13.81 -10.78 0.10
CA GLY A 72 13.20 -9.54 0.59
C GLY A 72 13.09 -8.48 -0.50
N LEU A 73 14.11 -8.36 -1.37
CA LEU A 73 14.07 -7.49 -2.53
C LEU A 73 12.95 -7.90 -3.51
N PHE A 74 12.84 -9.20 -3.81
CA PHE A 74 11.79 -9.72 -4.68
C PHE A 74 10.40 -9.38 -4.13
N TRP A 75 10.13 -9.72 -2.87
CA TRP A 75 8.84 -9.47 -2.24
C TRP A 75 8.53 -7.97 -2.09
N GLY A 76 9.53 -7.14 -1.82
CA GLY A 76 9.39 -5.70 -1.75
C GLY A 76 8.98 -5.07 -3.08
N ILE A 77 9.69 -5.40 -4.17
CA ILE A 77 9.34 -4.94 -5.52
C ILE A 77 7.96 -5.49 -5.93
N PHE A 78 7.68 -6.77 -5.65
CA PHE A 78 6.40 -7.39 -5.94
C PHE A 78 5.25 -6.73 -5.14
N SER A 79 5.51 -6.27 -3.91
CA SER A 79 4.53 -5.50 -3.14
C SER A 79 4.20 -4.16 -3.81
N GLY A 80 5.20 -3.45 -4.35
CA GLY A 80 4.98 -2.24 -5.14
C GLY A 80 4.13 -2.49 -6.38
N PHE A 81 4.35 -3.61 -7.05
CA PHE A 81 3.57 -4.03 -8.22
C PHE A 81 2.11 -4.34 -7.86
N THR A 82 1.89 -5.13 -6.81
CA THR A 82 0.54 -5.47 -6.33
C THR A 82 -0.21 -4.25 -5.81
N TYR A 83 0.50 -3.30 -5.20
CA TYR A 83 -0.07 -2.02 -4.76
C TYR A 83 -0.47 -1.15 -5.96
N ALA A 84 0.33 -1.11 -7.03
CA ALA A 84 -0.04 -0.41 -8.27
C ALA A 84 -1.31 -1.01 -8.91
N ILE A 85 -1.42 -2.34 -8.95
CA ILE A 85 -2.62 -3.04 -9.43
C ILE A 85 -3.83 -2.67 -8.56
N TYR A 86 -3.68 -2.70 -7.24
CA TYR A 86 -4.73 -2.33 -6.29
C TYR A 86 -5.26 -0.91 -6.51
N ILE A 87 -4.39 0.05 -6.84
CA ILE A 87 -4.79 1.43 -7.12
C ILE A 87 -5.49 1.55 -8.49
N MET A 88 -4.98 0.88 -9.52
CA MET A 88 -5.43 1.08 -10.91
C MET A 88 -6.64 0.24 -11.31
N LEU A 89 -6.67 -1.04 -10.86
CA LEU A 89 -7.64 -2.02 -11.34
C LEU A 89 -9.08 -1.65 -10.97
N PRO A 90 -9.40 -1.20 -9.74
CA PRO A 90 -10.77 -0.98 -9.33
C PRO A 90 -11.38 0.34 -9.82
N ILE A 91 -10.62 1.25 -10.44
CA ILE A 91 -11.09 2.59 -10.81
C ILE A 91 -12.39 2.55 -11.62
N LYS A 92 -12.45 1.71 -12.65
CA LYS A 92 -13.64 1.58 -13.50
C LYS A 92 -14.83 0.97 -12.74
N LEU A 93 -14.57 -0.07 -11.94
CA LEU A 93 -15.59 -0.70 -11.12
C LEU A 93 -16.15 0.25 -10.06
N ILE A 94 -15.29 1.10 -9.48
CA ILE A 94 -15.70 2.10 -8.50
C ILE A 94 -16.62 3.16 -9.12
N GLN A 95 -16.35 3.55 -10.36
CA GLN A 95 -17.21 4.50 -11.08
C GLN A 95 -18.59 3.91 -11.39
N GLU A 96 -18.68 2.60 -11.59
CA GLU A 96 -19.91 1.90 -11.93
C GLU A 96 -20.69 1.43 -10.69
N TYR A 97 -20.03 0.82 -9.72
CA TYR A 97 -20.66 0.15 -8.57
C TYR A 97 -20.44 0.86 -7.22
N GLY A 98 -19.64 1.93 -7.21
CA GLY A 98 -19.26 2.64 -5.99
C GLY A 98 -18.11 1.99 -5.22
N SER A 99 -17.37 2.81 -4.48
CA SER A 99 -16.14 2.36 -3.79
C SER A 99 -16.41 1.36 -2.67
N LEU A 100 -17.48 1.56 -1.90
CA LEU A 100 -17.80 0.68 -0.77
C LEU A 100 -18.13 -0.75 -1.23
N THR A 101 -18.92 -0.89 -2.30
CA THR A 101 -19.28 -2.20 -2.87
C THR A 101 -18.07 -2.93 -3.40
N VAL A 102 -17.23 -2.24 -4.21
CA VAL A 102 -16.05 -2.86 -4.83
C VAL A 102 -15.04 -3.29 -3.77
N ILE A 103 -14.80 -2.46 -2.76
CA ILE A 103 -13.87 -2.79 -1.68
C ILE A 103 -14.43 -3.92 -0.82
N GLY A 104 -15.71 -3.84 -0.44
CA GLY A 104 -16.35 -4.86 0.39
C GLY A 104 -16.29 -6.25 -0.25
N VAL A 105 -16.66 -6.36 -1.53
CA VAL A 105 -16.55 -7.63 -2.28
C VAL A 105 -15.09 -8.09 -2.37
N GLY A 106 -14.16 -7.19 -2.68
CA GLY A 106 -12.73 -7.52 -2.74
C GLY A 106 -12.18 -8.04 -1.40
N MET A 107 -12.60 -7.44 -0.28
CA MET A 107 -12.20 -7.89 1.07
C MET A 107 -12.78 -9.25 1.44
N VAL A 108 -14.03 -9.52 1.08
CA VAL A 108 -14.65 -10.83 1.32
C VAL A 108 -13.91 -11.91 0.54
N ILE A 109 -13.62 -11.68 -0.75
CA ILE A 109 -12.86 -12.63 -1.57
C ILE A 109 -11.46 -12.86 -0.99
N ALA A 110 -10.75 -11.78 -0.63
CA ALA A 110 -9.43 -11.87 -0.02
C ALA A 110 -9.47 -12.61 1.32
N GLY A 111 -10.48 -12.35 2.16
CA GLY A 111 -10.67 -13.03 3.43
C GLY A 111 -10.88 -14.53 3.26
N VAL A 112 -11.73 -14.95 2.32
CA VAL A 112 -11.97 -16.38 2.03
C VAL A 112 -10.69 -17.09 1.56
N ILE A 113 -9.88 -16.42 0.73
CA ILE A 113 -8.64 -17.02 0.20
C ILE A 113 -7.55 -17.06 1.28
N LEU A 114 -7.40 -16.00 2.08
CA LEU A 114 -6.31 -15.89 3.06
C LEU A 114 -6.61 -16.59 4.39
N PHE A 115 -7.89 -16.78 4.74
CA PHE A 115 -8.28 -17.41 5.99
C PHE A 115 -7.64 -18.79 6.24
N PRO A 116 -7.61 -19.71 5.27
CA PRO A 116 -6.94 -21.01 5.47
C PRO A 116 -5.42 -20.90 5.67
N MET A 117 -4.81 -19.83 5.14
CA MET A 117 -3.36 -19.60 5.23
C MET A 117 -2.94 -18.86 6.50
N SER A 118 -3.90 -18.27 7.21
CA SER A 118 -3.62 -17.39 8.36
C SER A 118 -3.26 -18.13 9.65
N GLY A 119 -3.55 -19.43 9.75
CA GLY A 119 -3.37 -20.21 10.97
C GLY A 119 -4.28 -19.77 12.14
N LEU A 120 -5.26 -18.91 11.91
CA LEU A 120 -6.17 -18.38 12.94
C LEU A 120 -6.94 -19.47 13.68
N THR A 121 -7.16 -20.62 13.05
CA THR A 121 -7.85 -21.76 13.66
C THR A 121 -7.03 -22.45 14.77
N THR A 122 -5.72 -22.21 14.80
CA THR A 122 -4.77 -22.82 15.77
C THR A 122 -4.26 -21.81 16.79
N MET A 123 -4.62 -20.52 16.67
CA MET A 123 -4.22 -19.48 17.62
C MET A 123 -5.17 -19.43 18.81
N GLU A 124 -4.62 -19.48 20.01
CA GLU A 124 -5.37 -19.13 21.22
C GLU A 124 -5.53 -17.62 21.28
N LEU A 125 -6.76 -17.15 21.07
CA LEU A 125 -7.08 -15.73 21.15
C LEU A 125 -7.47 -15.38 22.60
N GLU A 126 -6.70 -14.52 23.22
CA GLU A 126 -7.12 -13.87 24.46
C GLU A 126 -8.18 -12.80 24.15
N TYR A 127 -9.39 -13.05 24.61
CA TYR A 127 -10.51 -12.10 24.44
C TYR A 127 -10.44 -11.03 25.53
N SER A 128 -9.97 -9.84 25.18
CA SER A 128 -10.02 -8.64 26.02
C SER A 128 -10.89 -7.58 25.34
N VAL A 129 -11.56 -6.76 26.13
CA VAL A 129 -12.35 -5.61 25.63
C VAL A 129 -11.46 -4.65 24.86
N ASP A 130 -10.21 -4.45 25.31
CA ASP A 130 -9.24 -3.58 24.65
C ASP A 130 -8.85 -4.11 23.26
N ILE A 131 -8.65 -5.43 23.14
CA ILE A 131 -8.35 -6.08 21.86
C ILE A 131 -9.54 -5.95 20.90
N LEU A 132 -10.77 -6.16 21.37
CA LEU A 132 -11.96 -6.01 20.56
C LEU A 132 -12.17 -4.56 20.10
N ALA A 133 -11.93 -3.59 20.98
CA ALA A 133 -12.01 -2.16 20.64
C ALA A 133 -10.95 -1.78 19.60
N ALA A 134 -9.70 -2.24 19.78
CA ALA A 134 -8.62 -2.01 18.84
C ALA A 134 -8.92 -2.63 17.45
N LEU A 135 -9.36 -3.89 17.41
CA LEU A 135 -9.75 -4.56 16.17
C LEU A 135 -10.90 -3.84 15.47
N THR A 136 -11.92 -3.41 16.22
CA THR A 136 -13.05 -2.66 15.67
C THR A 136 -12.57 -1.33 15.07
N GLY A 137 -11.69 -0.61 15.77
CA GLY A 137 -11.07 0.63 15.27
C GLY A 137 -10.29 0.41 13.97
N ILE A 138 -9.46 -0.63 13.91
CA ILE A 138 -8.67 -0.98 12.72
C ILE A 138 -9.61 -1.36 11.56
N ILE A 139 -10.65 -2.13 11.81
CA ILE A 139 -11.59 -2.55 10.75
C ILE A 139 -12.40 -1.36 10.24
N LEU A 140 -13.03 -0.60 11.12
CA LEU A 140 -13.94 0.49 10.71
C LEU A 140 -13.16 1.70 10.16
N ILE A 141 -12.20 2.22 10.92
CA ILE A 141 -11.49 3.45 10.56
C ILE A 141 -10.33 3.12 9.63
N GLY A 142 -9.44 2.22 10.03
CA GLY A 142 -8.22 1.90 9.30
C GLY A 142 -8.47 1.16 7.97
N THR A 143 -9.57 0.44 7.86
CA THR A 143 -9.83 -0.37 6.67
C THR A 143 -11.02 0.18 5.87
N ILE A 144 -12.24 0.15 6.42
CA ILE A 144 -13.44 0.48 5.65
C ILE A 144 -13.42 1.95 5.21
N ILE A 145 -13.25 2.88 6.15
CA ILE A 145 -13.28 4.31 5.83
C ILE A 145 -12.07 4.69 4.98
N SER A 146 -10.87 4.35 5.42
CA SER A 146 -9.62 4.76 4.76
C SER A 146 -9.53 4.27 3.32
N TYR A 147 -9.75 2.97 3.08
CA TYR A 147 -9.67 2.43 1.72
C TYR A 147 -10.79 2.91 0.81
N THR A 148 -12.02 3.06 1.37
CA THR A 148 -13.15 3.58 0.60
C THR A 148 -12.90 5.01 0.16
N MET A 149 -12.43 5.88 1.06
CA MET A 149 -12.11 7.27 0.75
C MET A 149 -10.91 7.39 -0.20
N PHE A 150 -9.86 6.61 0.04
CA PHE A 150 -8.66 6.61 -0.81
C PHE A 150 -8.99 6.22 -2.25
N LEU A 151 -9.64 5.08 -2.46
CA LEU A 151 -9.98 4.62 -3.80
C LEU A 151 -11.06 5.47 -4.48
N LYS A 152 -12.00 6.03 -3.72
CA LYS A 152 -12.94 7.02 -4.24
C LYS A 152 -12.19 8.28 -4.68
N GLY A 153 -11.26 8.79 -3.89
CA GLY A 153 -10.38 9.90 -4.26
C GLY A 153 -9.58 9.60 -5.52
N THR A 154 -9.00 8.40 -5.61
CA THR A 154 -8.26 7.93 -6.80
C THR A 154 -9.10 7.96 -8.07
N SER A 155 -10.38 7.64 -7.99
CA SER A 155 -11.28 7.68 -9.14
C SER A 155 -11.52 9.10 -9.69
N TYR A 156 -11.32 10.15 -8.86
CA TYR A 156 -11.45 11.55 -9.27
C TYR A 156 -10.15 12.16 -9.78
N ILE A 157 -9.03 11.95 -9.07
CA ILE A 157 -7.76 12.63 -9.37
C ILE A 157 -6.79 11.78 -10.21
N GLY A 158 -7.11 10.52 -10.40
CA GLY A 158 -6.31 9.55 -11.15
C GLY A 158 -5.22 8.85 -10.32
N PRO A 159 -4.71 7.72 -10.83
CA PRO A 159 -3.84 6.84 -10.06
C PRO A 159 -2.45 7.43 -9.78
N VAL A 160 -1.88 8.21 -10.70
CA VAL A 160 -0.54 8.83 -10.52
C VAL A 160 -0.57 9.81 -9.34
N LYS A 161 -1.52 10.75 -9.35
CA LYS A 161 -1.62 11.75 -8.27
C LYS A 161 -1.96 11.10 -6.93
N SER A 162 -2.86 10.12 -6.93
CA SER A 162 -3.22 9.38 -5.71
C SER A 162 -2.03 8.65 -5.09
N SER A 163 -1.24 7.97 -5.90
CA SER A 163 -0.07 7.25 -5.39
C SER A 163 1.00 8.19 -4.82
N LEU A 164 1.13 9.40 -5.37
CA LEU A 164 2.00 10.45 -4.82
C LEU A 164 1.48 11.00 -3.48
N ILE A 165 0.16 11.21 -3.36
CA ILE A 165 -0.45 11.66 -2.09
C ILE A 165 -0.30 10.56 -1.03
N ALA A 166 -0.38 9.29 -1.40
CA ALA A 166 -0.16 8.17 -0.48
C ALA A 166 1.26 8.18 0.14
N ALA A 167 2.24 8.82 -0.50
CA ALA A 167 3.58 8.98 0.07
C ALA A 167 3.62 9.82 1.37
N VAL A 168 2.52 10.45 1.77
CA VAL A 168 2.37 11.10 3.09
C VAL A 168 2.19 10.05 4.20
N GLU A 169 1.82 8.82 3.88
CA GLU A 169 1.58 7.74 4.85
C GLU A 169 2.77 7.50 5.81
N PRO A 170 4.03 7.32 5.35
CA PRO A 170 5.18 7.17 6.24
C PRO A 170 5.42 8.37 7.15
N ILE A 171 5.15 9.58 6.64
CA ILE A 171 5.30 10.81 7.43
C ILE A 171 4.28 10.82 8.57
N SER A 172 3.03 10.48 8.25
CA SER A 172 1.96 10.37 9.26
C SER A 172 2.28 9.29 10.29
N ALA A 173 2.78 8.12 9.85
CA ALA A 173 3.15 7.04 10.75
C ALA A 173 4.23 7.47 11.77
N VAL A 174 5.26 8.21 11.32
CA VAL A 174 6.31 8.72 12.22
C VAL A 174 5.76 9.80 13.17
N PHE A 175 4.80 10.62 12.71
CA PHE A 175 4.23 11.67 13.55
C PHE A 175 3.33 11.13 14.67
N PHE A 176 2.65 9.98 14.44
CA PHE A 176 1.75 9.35 15.41
C PHE A 176 2.40 8.20 16.21
N ALA A 177 3.66 7.82 15.92
CA ALA A 177 4.42 6.83 16.68
C ALA A 177 5.08 7.44 17.94
#